data_c15cb1f21b6f534131f7faaabd40fe69
#
_entry.id   c15cb1f21b6f534131f7faaabd40fe69
#
_cell.length_a   1.000
_cell.length_b   1.000
_cell.length_c   1.000
_cell.angle_alpha   90.00
_cell.angle_beta   90.00
_cell.angle_gamma   90.00
#
_symmetry.space_group_name_H-M   'P 1'
#
loop_
_entity.id
_entity.type
_entity.pdbx_description
1 polymer ?
#
loop_
_entity_poly.entity_id
_entity_poly.type
_entity_poly.pdbx_seq_one_letter_code
_entity_poly.pdbx_strand_id
1 'polypeptide(L)'
;HLPFGISLIAPAWHDAALAHFGKKLQNHLGLTMGATARSLIKNTEKASDSAQHIRVAVVGAHLTGMPQNFQLTTRDAVHIETTITAPSYALYALQGTVPAKPGLVRSCEQGHSIIVELWDIPSARFGEFVAEIPTPLGMGNVELADGRWVKGFICEAYALSDALNISSFAGWRAYVQQQEKAKTIAANPE
;
A
#
# COMPACT_ATOMS: atom_id res chain seq x y z
N HIS A 1 -54.58 -5.29 -10.70
CA HIS A 1 -53.43 -4.39 -10.68
C HIS A 1 -52.65 -4.57 -11.98
N LEU A 2 -52.44 -3.48 -12.71
CA LEU A 2 -51.59 -3.49 -13.90
C LEU A 2 -50.10 -3.42 -13.48
N PRO A 3 -49.21 -4.16 -14.17
CA PRO A 3 -47.78 -4.07 -13.90
C PRO A 3 -47.27 -2.67 -14.26
N PHE A 4 -46.45 -2.10 -13.42
CA PHE A 4 -45.79 -0.82 -13.63
C PHE A 4 -44.26 -1.04 -13.70
N GLY A 5 -43.61 -0.42 -14.63
CA GLY A 5 -42.17 -0.52 -14.84
C GLY A 5 -41.52 0.84 -14.99
N ILE A 6 -40.26 0.93 -14.64
CA ILE A 6 -39.41 2.11 -14.78
C ILE A 6 -38.20 1.74 -15.66
N SER A 7 -37.89 2.58 -16.63
CA SER A 7 -36.65 2.47 -17.41
C SER A 7 -35.65 3.51 -16.89
N LEU A 8 -34.44 3.08 -16.70
CA LEU A 8 -33.31 3.94 -16.32
C LEU A 8 -32.40 4.11 -17.52
N ILE A 9 -32.07 5.35 -17.87
CA ILE A 9 -31.28 5.68 -19.06
C ILE A 9 -30.10 6.53 -18.61
N ALA A 10 -28.90 6.22 -19.12
CA ALA A 10 -27.68 6.97 -18.91
C ALA A 10 -26.78 6.90 -20.16
N PRO A 11 -25.72 7.71 -20.25
CA PRO A 11 -24.72 7.61 -21.31
C PRO A 11 -24.09 6.22 -21.38
N ALA A 12 -23.52 5.87 -22.54
CA ALA A 12 -22.81 4.60 -22.71
C ALA A 12 -21.79 4.34 -21.59
N TRP A 13 -21.61 3.06 -21.25
CA TRP A 13 -20.69 2.59 -20.19
C TRP A 13 -21.11 2.87 -18.73
N HIS A 14 -22.35 3.36 -18.51
CA HIS A 14 -22.88 3.60 -17.15
C HIS A 14 -23.75 2.45 -16.62
N ASP A 15 -23.70 1.27 -17.23
CA ASP A 15 -24.56 0.12 -16.89
C ASP A 15 -24.41 -0.31 -15.43
N ALA A 16 -23.17 -0.33 -14.90
CA ALA A 16 -22.92 -0.66 -13.50
C ALA A 16 -23.56 0.35 -12.53
N ALA A 17 -23.53 1.64 -12.86
CA ALA A 17 -24.15 2.69 -12.07
C ALA A 17 -25.68 2.59 -12.12
N LEU A 18 -26.26 2.30 -13.31
CA LEU A 18 -27.69 2.07 -13.48
C LEU A 18 -28.15 0.83 -12.69
N ALA A 19 -27.41 -0.26 -12.75
CA ALA A 19 -27.71 -1.49 -11.99
C ALA A 19 -27.67 -1.23 -10.48
N HIS A 20 -26.66 -0.49 -10.01
CA HIS A 20 -26.55 -0.12 -8.58
C HIS A 20 -27.73 0.76 -8.13
N PHE A 21 -28.11 1.76 -8.92
CA PHE A 21 -29.26 2.62 -8.64
C PHE A 21 -30.56 1.81 -8.64
N GLY A 22 -30.77 0.95 -9.65
CA GLY A 22 -31.92 0.06 -9.75
C GLY A 22 -32.06 -0.85 -8.52
N LYS A 23 -30.95 -1.44 -8.06
CA LYS A 23 -30.90 -2.25 -6.84
C LYS A 23 -31.30 -1.45 -5.58
N LYS A 24 -30.80 -0.22 -5.45
CA LYS A 24 -31.17 0.69 -4.33
C LYS A 24 -32.65 1.02 -4.39
N LEU A 25 -33.16 1.39 -5.53
CA LEU A 25 -34.57 1.72 -5.71
C LEU A 25 -35.49 0.53 -5.38
N GLN A 26 -35.14 -0.66 -5.88
CA GLN A 26 -35.89 -1.90 -5.63
C GLN A 26 -35.92 -2.25 -4.14
N ASN A 27 -34.79 -2.12 -3.45
CA ASN A 27 -34.71 -2.34 -2.01
C ASN A 27 -35.53 -1.30 -1.22
N HIS A 28 -35.52 -0.04 -1.67
CA HIS A 28 -36.28 1.04 -1.02
C HIS A 28 -37.79 0.84 -1.13
N LEU A 29 -38.24 0.41 -2.31
CA LEU A 29 -39.66 0.19 -2.58
C LEU A 29 -40.22 -1.05 -1.86
N GLY A 30 -39.40 -2.04 -1.51
CA GLY A 30 -39.80 -3.24 -0.78
C GLY A 30 -40.83 -4.12 -1.50
N LEU A 31 -40.96 -3.96 -2.82
CA LEU A 31 -41.95 -4.69 -3.62
C LEU A 31 -41.54 -6.13 -3.87
N THR A 32 -42.52 -6.97 -4.19
CA THR A 32 -42.29 -8.35 -4.62
C THR A 32 -41.79 -8.42 -6.08
N MET A 33 -41.31 -9.59 -6.52
CA MET A 33 -40.86 -9.83 -7.89
C MET A 33 -42.08 -9.86 -8.85
N GLY A 34 -42.40 -8.68 -9.39
CA GLY A 34 -43.53 -8.50 -10.31
C GLY A 34 -44.87 -9.06 -9.77
N ALA A 35 -45.66 -9.65 -10.61
CA ALA A 35 -46.95 -10.25 -10.26
C ALA A 35 -46.86 -11.62 -9.56
N THR A 36 -45.62 -12.12 -9.30
CA THR A 36 -45.41 -13.48 -8.77
C THR A 36 -45.62 -13.59 -7.25
N ALA A 37 -45.80 -12.48 -6.54
CA ALA A 37 -45.85 -12.38 -5.09
C ALA A 37 -44.62 -12.99 -4.37
N ARG A 38 -43.57 -13.36 -5.07
CA ARG A 38 -42.31 -13.84 -4.48
C ARG A 38 -41.57 -12.68 -3.88
N SER A 39 -41.12 -12.86 -2.65
CA SER A 39 -40.23 -11.89 -2.02
C SER A 39 -38.95 -11.78 -2.85
N LEU A 40 -38.46 -10.54 -3.03
CA LEU A 40 -37.12 -10.34 -3.54
C LEU A 40 -36.15 -11.14 -2.66
N ILE A 41 -35.36 -11.97 -3.30
CA ILE A 41 -34.18 -12.52 -2.62
C ILE A 41 -33.36 -11.28 -2.23
N LYS A 42 -33.46 -10.89 -0.97
CA LYS A 42 -32.47 -9.99 -0.41
C LYS A 42 -31.17 -10.78 -0.51
N ASN A 43 -30.47 -10.64 -1.63
CA ASN A 43 -29.06 -10.86 -1.61
C ASN A 43 -28.55 -9.85 -0.59
N THR A 44 -28.53 -10.25 0.65
CA THR A 44 -27.47 -9.88 1.55
C THR A 44 -26.21 -10.48 0.94
N GLU A 45 -25.77 -9.98 -0.22
CA GLU A 45 -24.38 -9.75 -0.31
C GLU A 45 -24.15 -8.87 0.91
N LYS A 46 -23.86 -9.52 2.03
CA LYS A 46 -22.87 -9.02 2.93
C LYS A 46 -21.81 -8.57 1.93
N ALA A 47 -21.76 -7.26 1.59
CA ALA A 47 -20.51 -6.68 1.22
C ALA A 47 -19.59 -7.38 2.19
N SER A 48 -18.75 -8.29 1.71
CA SER A 48 -17.74 -8.86 2.55
C SER A 48 -16.99 -7.62 2.98
N ASP A 49 -17.34 -7.16 4.16
CA ASP A 49 -16.66 -6.11 4.90
C ASP A 49 -15.34 -6.68 5.45
N SER A 50 -14.85 -7.71 4.80
CA SER A 50 -13.45 -7.94 4.64
C SER A 50 -13.00 -6.82 3.71
N ALA A 51 -12.82 -5.62 4.29
CA ALA A 51 -12.12 -4.55 3.62
C ALA A 51 -10.91 -5.22 2.99
N GLN A 52 -10.93 -5.37 1.64
CA GLN A 52 -9.82 -5.98 0.96
C GLN A 52 -8.63 -5.09 1.30
N HIS A 53 -7.63 -5.65 1.93
CA HIS A 53 -6.41 -4.95 2.26
C HIS A 53 -5.32 -5.36 1.27
N ILE A 54 -4.49 -4.42 0.94
CA ILE A 54 -3.29 -4.66 0.16
C ILE A 54 -2.12 -4.61 1.11
N ARG A 55 -1.37 -5.72 1.20
CA ARG A 55 -0.18 -5.80 2.03
C ARG A 55 0.98 -5.10 1.37
N VAL A 56 1.62 -4.18 2.11
CA VAL A 56 2.73 -3.37 1.64
C VAL A 56 3.92 -3.51 2.58
N ALA A 57 5.10 -3.81 2.01
CA ALA A 57 6.37 -3.74 2.70
C ALA A 57 6.94 -2.33 2.62
N VAL A 58 7.25 -1.74 3.77
CA VAL A 58 7.91 -0.45 3.88
C VAL A 58 9.29 -0.62 4.52
N VAL A 59 10.26 0.18 4.06
CA VAL A 59 11.68 0.00 4.44
C VAL A 59 12.33 1.28 4.97
N GLY A 60 11.70 2.44 4.81
CA GLY A 60 12.33 3.74 5.05
C GLY A 60 11.50 4.69 5.91
N ALA A 61 11.22 5.87 5.37
CA ALA A 61 10.51 6.94 6.06
C ALA A 61 9.09 6.58 6.53
N HIS A 62 8.51 5.49 6.02
CA HIS A 62 7.19 4.97 6.42
C HIS A 62 7.23 3.97 7.59
N LEU A 63 8.41 3.52 8.05
CA LEU A 63 8.52 2.66 9.22
C LEU A 63 7.88 3.35 10.44
N THR A 64 7.37 2.56 11.38
CA THR A 64 6.77 3.05 12.63
C THR A 64 7.67 4.09 13.31
N GLY A 65 7.13 5.26 13.64
CA GLY A 65 7.87 6.36 14.25
C GLY A 65 8.82 7.13 13.33
N MET A 66 8.88 6.81 12.04
CA MET A 66 9.59 7.58 11.04
C MET A 66 8.71 8.69 10.42
N PRO A 67 9.30 9.73 9.81
CA PRO A 67 8.59 10.97 9.43
C PRO A 67 7.38 10.80 8.51
N GLN A 68 7.30 9.76 7.69
CA GLN A 68 6.20 9.53 6.76
C GLN A 68 5.25 8.40 7.21
N ASN A 69 5.41 7.84 8.41
CA ASN A 69 4.51 6.81 8.92
C ASN A 69 3.05 7.28 8.98
N PHE A 70 2.82 8.58 9.17
CA PHE A 70 1.48 9.16 9.17
C PHE A 70 0.70 8.90 7.87
N GLN A 71 1.38 8.75 6.74
CA GLN A 71 0.73 8.43 5.45
C GLN A 71 0.04 7.05 5.47
N LEU A 72 0.51 6.14 6.30
CA LEU A 72 -0.12 4.84 6.53
C LEU A 72 -1.24 4.96 7.57
N THR A 73 -0.94 5.55 8.74
CA THR A 73 -1.89 5.61 9.86
C THR A 73 -3.13 6.47 9.56
N THR A 74 -3.00 7.55 8.79
CA THR A 74 -4.14 8.39 8.36
C THR A 74 -5.03 7.72 7.30
N ARG A 75 -4.57 6.59 6.73
CA ARG A 75 -5.33 5.76 5.78
C ARG A 75 -5.87 4.48 6.41
N ASP A 76 -5.95 4.45 7.74
CA ASP A 76 -6.42 3.29 8.49
C ASP A 76 -5.61 2.01 8.20
N ALA A 77 -4.34 2.17 7.80
CA ALA A 77 -3.44 1.04 7.59
C ALA A 77 -3.06 0.42 8.94
N VAL A 78 -3.00 -0.91 8.97
CA VAL A 78 -2.69 -1.68 10.18
C VAL A 78 -1.31 -2.31 10.05
N HIS A 79 -0.44 -2.08 11.04
CA HIS A 79 0.83 -2.78 11.15
C HIS A 79 0.58 -4.26 11.44
N ILE A 80 1.18 -5.13 10.64
CA ILE A 80 0.99 -6.58 10.75
C ILE A 80 2.20 -7.22 11.44
N GLU A 81 3.39 -7.00 10.90
CA GLU A 81 4.61 -7.58 11.45
C GLU A 81 5.84 -6.84 10.96
N THR A 82 6.94 -7.00 11.68
CA THR A 82 8.28 -6.66 11.22
C THR A 82 8.98 -7.94 10.78
N THR A 83 9.49 -7.97 9.57
CA THR A 83 10.12 -9.15 8.97
C THR A 83 11.33 -8.73 8.12
N ILE A 84 11.86 -9.64 7.32
CA ILE A 84 13.00 -9.38 6.42
C ILE A 84 12.69 -9.82 4.99
N THR A 85 13.33 -9.17 4.04
CA THR A 85 13.29 -9.59 2.63
C THR A 85 14.07 -10.88 2.41
N ALA A 86 13.83 -11.54 1.27
CA ALA A 86 14.76 -12.55 0.75
C ALA A 86 16.18 -11.95 0.66
N PRO A 87 17.25 -12.77 0.70
CA PRO A 87 18.64 -12.30 0.66
C PRO A 87 19.10 -11.86 -0.73
N SER A 88 18.20 -11.30 -1.51
CA SER A 88 18.40 -10.86 -2.89
C SER A 88 18.16 -9.36 -3.07
N TYR A 89 18.31 -8.56 -2.03
CA TYR A 89 18.10 -7.13 -2.10
C TYR A 89 19.33 -6.33 -1.67
N ALA A 90 19.43 -5.11 -2.20
CA ALA A 90 20.38 -4.09 -1.75
C ALA A 90 19.60 -2.84 -1.32
N LEU A 91 20.10 -2.18 -0.27
CA LEU A 91 19.53 -0.96 0.27
C LEU A 91 20.51 0.20 0.08
N TYR A 92 20.02 1.31 -0.45
CA TYR A 92 20.82 2.50 -0.72
C TYR A 92 20.26 3.72 -0.01
N ALA A 93 21.12 4.57 0.53
CA ALA A 93 20.74 5.89 1.01
C ALA A 93 20.72 6.87 -0.18
N LEU A 94 19.52 7.31 -0.59
CA LEU A 94 19.34 8.21 -1.73
C LEU A 94 19.79 9.64 -1.37
N GLN A 95 20.50 10.29 -2.28
CA GLN A 95 20.96 11.66 -2.10
C GLN A 95 19.83 12.66 -2.39
N GLY A 96 19.86 13.83 -1.74
CA GLY A 96 18.97 14.95 -2.01
C GLY A 96 17.49 14.75 -1.67
N THR A 97 17.12 13.67 -0.99
CA THR A 97 15.72 13.45 -0.58
C THR A 97 15.40 14.09 0.76
N VAL A 98 14.23 14.75 0.86
CA VAL A 98 13.71 15.35 2.10
C VAL A 98 12.28 14.85 2.32
N PRO A 99 11.99 14.13 3.43
CA PRO A 99 12.96 13.53 4.34
C PRO A 99 13.88 12.53 3.65
N ALA A 100 15.00 12.18 4.29
CA ALA A 100 15.91 11.18 3.77
C ALA A 100 15.21 9.83 3.54
N LYS A 101 15.46 9.21 2.39
CA LYS A 101 14.78 7.99 1.96
C LYS A 101 15.77 6.94 1.50
N PRO A 102 15.56 5.66 1.80
CA PRO A 102 16.30 4.60 1.17
C PRO A 102 15.67 4.18 -0.17
N GLY A 103 16.51 3.66 -1.04
CA GLY A 103 16.12 2.93 -2.25
C GLY A 103 16.35 1.44 -2.06
N LEU A 104 15.31 0.62 -2.18
CA LEU A 104 15.39 -0.83 -2.18
C LEU A 104 15.44 -1.34 -3.62
N VAL A 105 16.41 -2.17 -3.94
CA VAL A 105 16.57 -2.76 -5.28
C VAL A 105 16.78 -4.25 -5.16
N ARG A 106 16.23 -5.02 -6.10
CA ARG A 106 16.60 -6.44 -6.22
C ARG A 106 18.00 -6.55 -6.83
N SER A 107 18.91 -7.21 -6.13
CA SER A 107 20.27 -7.46 -6.60
C SER A 107 20.34 -8.76 -7.39
N CYS A 108 21.06 -8.74 -8.50
CA CYS A 108 21.34 -9.93 -9.31
C CYS A 108 22.61 -10.69 -8.87
N GLU A 109 23.42 -10.06 -8.02
CA GLU A 109 24.69 -10.61 -7.55
C GLU A 109 24.61 -11.04 -6.08
N GLN A 110 25.30 -10.31 -5.19
CA GLN A 110 25.23 -10.55 -3.75
C GLN A 110 24.20 -9.61 -3.13
N GLY A 111 23.11 -10.19 -2.64
CA GLY A 111 22.07 -9.44 -1.92
C GLY A 111 22.16 -9.65 -0.41
N HIS A 112 21.36 -8.87 0.29
CA HIS A 112 21.18 -8.91 1.75
C HIS A 112 19.70 -9.08 2.08
N SER A 113 19.42 -9.62 3.25
CA SER A 113 18.10 -9.55 3.85
C SER A 113 17.92 -8.20 4.53
N ILE A 114 16.92 -7.46 4.14
CA ILE A 114 16.63 -6.10 4.63
C ILE A 114 15.39 -6.13 5.52
N ILE A 115 15.47 -5.51 6.69
CA ILE A 115 14.35 -5.38 7.63
C ILE A 115 13.29 -4.48 7.01
N VAL A 116 12.05 -4.97 7.00
CA VAL A 116 10.85 -4.28 6.51
C VAL A 116 9.71 -4.41 7.52
N GLU A 117 8.78 -3.47 7.50
CA GLU A 117 7.49 -3.59 8.19
C GLU A 117 6.40 -3.87 7.17
N LEU A 118 5.51 -4.81 7.48
CA LEU A 118 4.34 -5.12 6.67
C LEU A 118 3.12 -4.39 7.22
N TRP A 119 2.44 -3.69 6.33
CA TRP A 119 1.24 -2.93 6.64
C TRP A 119 0.10 -3.35 5.71
N ASP A 120 -1.08 -3.55 6.25
CA ASP A 120 -2.30 -3.78 5.48
C ASP A 120 -3.03 -2.47 5.25
N ILE A 121 -3.06 -2.00 4.00
CA ILE A 121 -3.72 -0.77 3.59
C ILE A 121 -5.09 -1.12 3.01
N PRO A 122 -6.21 -0.48 3.44
CA PRO A 122 -7.51 -0.68 2.81
C PRO A 122 -7.43 -0.42 1.30
N SER A 123 -7.96 -1.34 0.48
CA SER A 123 -7.87 -1.26 -0.98
C SER A 123 -8.41 0.06 -1.54
N ALA A 124 -9.43 0.62 -0.89
CA ALA A 124 -10.00 1.91 -1.27
C ALA A 124 -9.03 3.09 -1.08
N ARG A 125 -8.01 2.95 -0.23
CA ARG A 125 -7.01 3.98 0.10
C ARG A 125 -5.67 3.75 -0.59
N PHE A 126 -5.46 2.56 -1.16
CA PHE A 126 -4.18 2.18 -1.75
C PHE A 126 -3.79 3.04 -2.97
N GLY A 127 -4.76 3.41 -3.81
CA GLY A 127 -4.50 4.26 -4.97
C GLY A 127 -3.99 5.66 -4.59
N GLU A 128 -4.57 6.27 -3.57
CA GLU A 128 -4.12 7.56 -3.03
C GLU A 128 -2.70 7.46 -2.45
N PHE A 129 -2.40 6.36 -1.75
CA PHE A 129 -1.06 6.12 -1.20
C PHE A 129 -0.01 5.99 -2.29
N VAL A 130 -0.31 5.24 -3.35
CA VAL A 130 0.61 5.06 -4.49
C VAL A 130 0.84 6.35 -5.26
N ALA A 131 -0.18 7.19 -5.39
CA ALA A 131 -0.08 8.48 -6.11
C ALA A 131 0.86 9.49 -5.43
N GLU A 132 1.13 9.34 -4.14
CA GLU A 132 2.06 10.20 -3.38
C GLU A 132 3.53 9.75 -3.47
N ILE A 133 3.82 8.61 -4.13
CA ILE A 133 5.18 8.10 -4.25
C ILE A 133 5.97 8.95 -5.26
N PRO A 134 6.99 9.69 -4.81
CA PRO A 134 7.79 10.49 -5.74
C PRO A 134 8.86 9.63 -6.42
N THR A 135 9.25 10.03 -7.62
CA THR A 135 10.45 9.51 -8.25
C THR A 135 11.68 9.75 -7.32
N PRO A 136 12.67 8.86 -7.33
CA PRO A 136 12.86 7.65 -8.13
C PRO A 136 12.21 6.39 -7.53
N LEU A 137 11.33 6.54 -6.55
CA LEU A 137 10.67 5.41 -5.93
C LEU A 137 9.42 5.02 -6.71
N GLY A 138 9.06 3.75 -6.64
CA GLY A 138 7.85 3.21 -7.22
C GLY A 138 7.30 2.06 -6.39
N MET A 139 6.16 1.52 -6.81
CA MET A 139 5.55 0.34 -6.19
C MET A 139 5.83 -0.90 -7.03
N GLY A 140 6.49 -1.88 -6.43
CA GLY A 140 6.80 -3.16 -7.07
C GLY A 140 6.37 -4.36 -6.24
N ASN A 141 6.99 -5.50 -6.53
CA ASN A 141 6.82 -6.72 -5.75
C ASN A 141 8.12 -6.99 -4.98
N VAL A 142 7.99 -7.23 -3.69
CA VAL A 142 9.10 -7.55 -2.79
C VAL A 142 8.93 -8.98 -2.28
N GLU A 143 9.96 -9.78 -2.42
CA GLU A 143 10.03 -11.14 -1.90
C GLU A 143 10.53 -11.11 -0.46
N LEU A 144 9.81 -11.78 0.43
CA LEU A 144 10.17 -11.94 1.83
C LEU A 144 11.03 -13.21 2.03
N ALA A 145 11.70 -13.29 3.16
CA ALA A 145 12.55 -14.45 3.49
C ALA A 145 11.80 -15.78 3.57
N ASP A 146 10.50 -15.73 3.84
CA ASP A 146 9.62 -16.91 3.88
C ASP A 146 9.00 -17.28 2.53
N GLY A 147 9.40 -16.59 1.45
CA GLY A 147 8.93 -16.84 0.09
C GLY A 147 7.62 -16.11 -0.29
N ARG A 148 6.99 -15.39 0.63
CA ARG A 148 5.82 -14.55 0.30
C ARG A 148 6.24 -13.38 -0.60
N TRP A 149 5.36 -13.01 -1.53
CA TRP A 149 5.49 -11.81 -2.35
C TRP A 149 4.44 -10.78 -1.93
N VAL A 150 4.88 -9.58 -1.63
CA VAL A 150 4.03 -8.46 -1.22
C VAL A 150 4.31 -7.24 -2.08
N LYS A 151 3.40 -6.26 -2.08
CA LYS A 151 3.72 -4.95 -2.65
C LYS A 151 4.76 -4.26 -1.77
N GLY A 152 5.61 -3.41 -2.36
CA GLY A 152 6.59 -2.67 -1.58
C GLY A 152 7.29 -1.61 -2.43
N PHE A 153 7.96 -0.71 -1.74
CA PHE A 153 8.74 0.33 -2.40
C PHE A 153 9.97 -0.26 -3.06
N ILE A 154 10.17 0.09 -4.33
CA ILE A 154 11.38 -0.20 -5.10
C ILE A 154 11.97 1.11 -5.61
N CYS A 155 13.24 1.10 -5.98
CA CYS A 155 13.94 2.25 -6.51
C CYS A 155 14.38 2.01 -7.95
N GLU A 156 14.28 3.03 -8.79
CA GLU A 156 14.78 2.99 -10.16
C GLU A 156 16.31 3.06 -10.19
N ALA A 157 16.90 2.29 -11.09
CA ALA A 157 18.37 2.08 -11.16
C ALA A 157 19.17 3.37 -11.38
N TYR A 158 18.63 4.34 -12.09
CA TYR A 158 19.33 5.60 -12.38
C TYR A 158 19.68 6.41 -11.13
N ALA A 159 18.92 6.25 -10.05
CA ALA A 159 19.12 6.99 -8.80
C ALA A 159 20.19 6.36 -7.89
N LEU A 160 20.81 5.28 -8.32
CA LEU A 160 21.80 4.55 -7.52
C LEU A 160 23.23 5.02 -7.78
N SER A 161 23.48 5.75 -8.87
CA SER A 161 24.83 6.16 -9.28
C SER A 161 25.59 6.91 -8.17
N ASP A 162 24.89 7.78 -7.44
CA ASP A 162 25.46 8.60 -6.37
C ASP A 162 24.96 8.18 -4.97
N ALA A 163 24.24 7.06 -4.88
CA ALA A 163 23.68 6.57 -3.65
C ALA A 163 24.64 5.67 -2.87
N LEU A 164 24.72 5.87 -1.57
CA LEU A 164 25.54 5.03 -0.70
C LEU A 164 24.86 3.69 -0.46
N ASN A 165 25.55 2.58 -0.77
CA ASN A 165 25.09 1.24 -0.41
C ASN A 165 25.16 1.07 1.12
N ILE A 166 24.03 0.83 1.74
CA ILE A 166 23.86 0.66 3.18
C ILE A 166 23.30 -0.72 3.56
N SER A 167 23.38 -1.69 2.66
CA SER A 167 22.84 -3.05 2.86
C SER A 167 23.43 -3.75 4.08
N SER A 168 24.70 -3.47 4.42
CA SER A 168 25.38 -4.03 5.60
C SER A 168 24.70 -3.65 6.94
N PHE A 169 23.89 -2.60 6.97
CA PHE A 169 23.10 -2.22 8.15
C PHE A 169 21.85 -3.08 8.32
N ALA A 170 21.53 -3.94 7.34
CA ALA A 170 20.33 -4.75 7.31
C ALA A 170 19.00 -3.98 7.43
N GLY A 171 19.01 -2.64 7.49
CA GLY A 171 17.80 -1.84 7.58
C GLY A 171 18.05 -0.35 7.81
N TRP A 172 17.03 0.45 7.49
CA TRP A 172 17.08 1.91 7.53
C TRP A 172 17.30 2.49 8.93
N ARG A 173 16.66 1.91 9.96
CA ARG A 173 16.78 2.40 11.34
C ARG A 173 18.21 2.37 11.84
N ALA A 174 18.91 1.25 11.62
CA ALA A 174 20.28 1.09 12.07
C ALA A 174 21.21 2.11 11.40
N TYR A 175 21.02 2.35 10.11
CA TYR A 175 21.76 3.37 9.38
C TYR A 175 21.51 4.78 9.94
N VAL A 176 20.25 5.18 10.11
CA VAL A 176 19.88 6.52 10.63
C VAL A 176 20.45 6.72 12.04
N GLN A 177 20.32 5.74 12.92
CA GLN A 177 20.88 5.81 14.28
C GLN A 177 22.40 5.99 14.29
N GLN A 178 23.11 5.35 13.37
CA GLN A 178 24.56 5.55 13.27
C GLN A 178 24.88 6.96 12.78
N GLN A 179 24.14 7.49 11.82
CA GLN A 179 24.32 8.87 11.32
C GLN A 179 24.07 9.91 12.43
N GLU A 180 23.04 9.70 13.25
CA GLU A 180 22.74 10.59 14.39
C GLU A 180 23.85 10.56 15.45
N LYS A 181 24.35 9.38 15.79
CA LYS A 181 25.50 9.24 16.72
C LYS A 181 26.75 9.95 16.18
N ALA A 182 27.07 9.79 14.91
CA ALA A 182 28.21 10.45 14.29
C ALA A 182 28.08 11.98 14.33
N LYS A 183 26.89 12.52 14.08
CA LYS A 183 26.62 13.97 14.19
C LYS A 183 26.77 14.48 15.62
N THR A 184 26.30 13.73 16.62
CA THR A 184 26.39 14.10 18.03
C THR A 184 27.85 14.15 18.50
N ILE A 185 28.67 13.19 18.09
CA ILE A 185 30.12 13.17 18.40
C ILE A 185 30.83 14.33 17.72
N ALA A 186 30.50 14.63 16.46
CA ALA A 186 31.09 15.74 15.72
C ALA A 186 30.70 17.13 16.28
N ALA A 187 29.53 17.23 16.92
CA ALA A 187 29.05 18.46 17.55
C ALA A 187 29.58 18.72 18.95
N ASN A 188 30.17 17.70 19.61
CA ASN A 188 30.81 17.80 20.96
C ASN A 188 32.20 17.15 20.91
N PRO A 189 33.20 17.77 20.26
CA PRO A 189 34.59 17.35 20.37
C PRO A 189 35.05 17.64 21.81
N GLU A 190 35.50 16.59 22.57
CA GLU A 190 36.13 16.75 23.84
C GLU A 190 37.41 17.62 23.77
#